data_7afb5ea8f39fd1c3d29b2b448570c65f
#
_entry.id   7afb5ea8f39fd1c3d29b2b448570c65f
#
_cell.length_a   1.000
_cell.length_b   1.000
_cell.length_c   1.000
_cell.angle_alpha   90.00
_cell.angle_beta   90.00
_cell.angle_gamma   90.00
#
_symmetry.space_group_name_H-M   'P 1'
#
loop_
_entity.id
_entity.type
_entity.pdbx_description
1 polymer ?
#
loop_
_entity_poly.entity_id
_entity_poly.type
_entity_poly.pdbx_seq_one_letter_code
_entity_poly.pdbx_strand_id
1 'polypeptide(L)'
;DQQTGQLLIHPTRFPHGLRPVVEHIHGLGLKAGIYSDAGRNTCGSIYDADSIGVGVGLYGHDRQDCDFFFRDLGFDFIKVDYCGGKPHPQGDTLLLDERERYAEIARAISLTGREDVRMNICRWNFPGTWASKIAASWRISPDIRPRWSSVKDIIEQNLYLSAYCRDGHYNDMDMLEVGRGMSEEEDHTHFAVWCMMSSPLLIGCDLTKIKPETLRLLTDKQLIAINQDPLHLQAYVARRQGDCYVLVKDLKQLHGKERAVAFVNLSDEEQTMTIDNRLLDLGSKVRLKKLHDSGSKFFTSPSSLFTCTIPAHATRVFIAKGRRLQRRLYEAETAFLTDYQELKNNQAYMTAIYEQDSLC
;
A
#
# COMPACT_ATOMS: atom_id res chain seq x y z
N ASP A 1 -24.11 9.15 -21.56
CA ASP A 1 -25.33 9.59 -22.26
C ASP A 1 -25.85 10.89 -21.64
N GLN A 2 -26.01 11.94 -22.41
CA GLN A 2 -26.40 13.28 -21.89
C GLN A 2 -27.84 13.34 -21.37
N GLN A 3 -28.70 12.43 -21.75
CA GLN A 3 -30.11 12.43 -21.31
C GLN A 3 -30.31 11.62 -20.03
N THR A 4 -29.60 10.50 -19.90
CA THR A 4 -29.76 9.56 -18.78
C THR A 4 -28.66 9.64 -17.75
N GLY A 5 -27.55 10.31 -18.04
CA GLY A 5 -26.32 10.32 -17.23
C GLY A 5 -25.55 8.99 -17.23
N GLN A 6 -26.04 7.97 -17.97
CA GLN A 6 -25.42 6.66 -17.98
C GLN A 6 -24.06 6.67 -18.67
N LEU A 7 -23.08 6.02 -18.09
CA LEU A 7 -21.76 5.84 -18.69
C LEU A 7 -21.86 5.06 -20.00
N LEU A 8 -21.14 5.53 -21.02
CA LEU A 8 -21.03 4.88 -22.31
C LEU A 8 -19.66 4.24 -22.48
N ILE A 9 -19.65 3.01 -22.95
CA ILE A 9 -18.41 2.31 -23.27
C ILE A 9 -17.86 2.86 -24.58
N HIS A 10 -16.57 3.21 -24.62
CA HIS A 10 -15.93 3.77 -25.81
C HIS A 10 -15.95 2.77 -26.97
N PRO A 11 -16.68 3.04 -28.07
CA PRO A 11 -17.00 2.03 -29.08
C PRO A 11 -15.78 1.57 -29.88
N THR A 12 -14.75 2.43 -30.05
CA THR A 12 -13.54 2.07 -30.79
C THR A 12 -12.55 1.30 -29.93
N ARG A 13 -12.41 1.67 -28.65
CA ARG A 13 -11.46 0.99 -27.72
C ARG A 13 -12.04 -0.34 -27.23
N PHE A 14 -13.36 -0.42 -27.08
CA PHE A 14 -14.05 -1.63 -26.62
C PHE A 14 -15.23 -1.94 -27.55
N PRO A 15 -14.96 -2.37 -28.78
CA PRO A 15 -16.02 -2.57 -29.80
C PRO A 15 -17.04 -3.65 -29.42
N HIS A 16 -16.68 -4.55 -28.52
CA HIS A 16 -17.56 -5.61 -27.99
C HIS A 16 -18.03 -5.33 -26.54
N GLY A 17 -17.83 -4.10 -26.05
CA GLY A 17 -18.13 -3.73 -24.67
C GLY A 17 -17.06 -4.19 -23.67
N LEU A 18 -17.27 -3.90 -22.38
CA LEU A 18 -16.35 -4.28 -21.29
C LEU A 18 -16.67 -5.64 -20.68
N ARG A 19 -17.89 -6.12 -20.78
CA ARG A 19 -18.29 -7.42 -20.19
C ARG A 19 -17.41 -8.59 -20.68
N PRO A 20 -17.13 -8.78 -22.01
CA PRO A 20 -16.26 -9.85 -22.45
C PRO A 20 -14.83 -9.74 -21.91
N VAL A 21 -14.33 -8.52 -21.65
CA VAL A 21 -13.02 -8.30 -21.04
C VAL A 21 -13.00 -8.79 -19.59
N VAL A 22 -14.04 -8.43 -18.80
CA VAL A 22 -14.18 -8.89 -17.42
C VAL A 22 -14.33 -10.41 -17.35
N GLU A 23 -15.18 -10.98 -18.20
CA GLU A 23 -15.37 -12.44 -18.28
C GLU A 23 -14.08 -13.18 -18.64
N HIS A 24 -13.29 -12.63 -19.56
CA HIS A 24 -11.96 -13.19 -19.88
C HIS A 24 -11.02 -13.17 -18.69
N ILE A 25 -10.95 -12.04 -17.94
CA ILE A 25 -10.14 -11.92 -16.73
C ILE A 25 -10.58 -12.96 -15.69
N HIS A 26 -11.89 -13.10 -15.47
CA HIS A 26 -12.46 -14.11 -14.56
C HIS A 26 -12.17 -15.54 -15.01
N GLY A 27 -12.24 -15.79 -16.32
CA GLY A 27 -11.88 -17.08 -16.91
C GLY A 27 -10.42 -17.51 -16.67
N LEU A 28 -9.53 -16.54 -16.43
CA LEU A 28 -8.15 -16.77 -16.00
C LEU A 28 -8.01 -16.97 -14.47
N GLY A 29 -9.11 -16.94 -13.72
CA GLY A 29 -9.10 -17.01 -12.23
C GLY A 29 -8.66 -15.71 -11.55
N LEU A 30 -8.64 -14.59 -12.29
CA LEU A 30 -8.24 -13.27 -11.79
C LEU A 30 -9.46 -12.41 -11.47
N LYS A 31 -9.24 -11.30 -10.76
CA LYS A 31 -10.23 -10.28 -10.45
C LYS A 31 -10.06 -9.06 -11.35
N ALA A 32 -11.17 -8.44 -11.75
CA ALA A 32 -11.17 -7.26 -12.60
C ALA A 32 -11.35 -5.98 -11.78
N GLY A 33 -10.51 -4.98 -12.04
CA GLY A 33 -10.59 -3.66 -11.41
C GLY A 33 -10.93 -2.55 -12.39
N ILE A 34 -11.56 -1.49 -11.88
CA ILE A 34 -11.89 -0.28 -12.64
C ILE A 34 -11.49 0.97 -11.88
N TYR A 35 -11.44 2.09 -12.56
CA TYR A 35 -11.12 3.41 -12.02
C TYR A 35 -12.29 4.37 -12.22
N SER A 36 -12.49 5.27 -11.25
CA SER A 36 -13.33 6.46 -11.38
C SER A 36 -12.87 7.58 -10.44
N ASP A 37 -13.62 8.67 -10.37
CA ASP A 37 -13.36 9.83 -9.51
C ASP A 37 -14.56 10.12 -8.61
N ALA A 38 -14.30 10.62 -7.42
CA ALA A 38 -15.33 11.00 -6.46
C ALA A 38 -16.13 12.25 -6.88
N GLY A 39 -15.58 13.10 -7.75
CA GLY A 39 -16.25 14.27 -8.30
C GLY A 39 -17.03 13.98 -9.58
N ARG A 40 -17.34 15.04 -10.35
CA ARG A 40 -17.99 14.94 -11.66
C ARG A 40 -17.05 14.52 -12.77
N ASN A 41 -15.81 14.96 -12.69
CA ASN A 41 -14.81 14.84 -13.73
C ASN A 41 -13.63 14.01 -13.22
N THR A 42 -13.00 13.22 -14.09
CA THR A 42 -11.81 12.47 -13.75
C THR A 42 -10.53 13.30 -13.83
N CYS A 43 -9.44 12.81 -13.24
CA CYS A 43 -8.14 13.50 -13.26
C CYS A 43 -7.66 13.78 -14.69
N GLY A 44 -7.89 12.89 -15.66
CA GLY A 44 -7.53 13.10 -17.05
C GLY A 44 -8.17 14.33 -17.66
N SER A 45 -9.45 14.63 -17.34
CA SER A 45 -10.10 15.86 -17.84
C SER A 45 -9.56 17.13 -17.18
N ILE A 46 -9.13 17.03 -15.93
CA ILE A 46 -8.66 18.19 -15.15
C ILE A 46 -7.21 18.53 -15.49
N TYR A 47 -6.33 17.52 -15.61
CA TYR A 47 -4.88 17.71 -15.75
C TYR A 47 -4.37 17.50 -17.18
N ASP A 48 -5.03 16.62 -17.96
CA ASP A 48 -4.54 16.21 -19.28
C ASP A 48 -5.45 16.70 -20.43
N ALA A 49 -6.44 17.54 -20.13
CA ALA A 49 -7.45 18.06 -21.08
C ALA A 49 -8.21 16.92 -21.84
N ASP A 50 -8.35 15.76 -21.23
CA ASP A 50 -9.09 14.63 -21.80
C ASP A 50 -10.60 14.91 -21.77
N SER A 51 -11.16 15.22 -22.94
CA SER A 51 -12.59 15.48 -23.10
C SER A 51 -13.48 14.26 -22.76
N ILE A 52 -12.95 13.05 -22.83
CA ILE A 52 -13.66 11.82 -22.48
C ILE A 52 -13.85 11.70 -20.96
N GLY A 53 -12.95 12.29 -20.16
CA GLY A 53 -13.02 12.32 -18.71
C GLY A 53 -14.04 13.31 -18.13
N VAL A 54 -14.67 14.15 -18.97
CA VAL A 54 -15.66 15.14 -18.54
C VAL A 54 -17.00 14.45 -18.25
N GLY A 55 -17.52 14.65 -17.03
CA GLY A 55 -18.83 14.14 -16.63
C GLY A 55 -18.89 12.62 -16.39
N VAL A 56 -17.74 11.94 -16.28
CA VAL A 56 -17.70 10.47 -16.05
C VAL A 56 -17.23 10.10 -14.65
N GLY A 57 -17.13 11.06 -13.73
CA GLY A 57 -16.95 10.78 -12.30
C GLY A 57 -18.29 10.38 -11.64
N LEU A 58 -18.20 9.82 -10.45
CA LEU A 58 -19.34 9.21 -9.76
C LEU A 58 -20.37 10.20 -9.21
N TYR A 59 -20.00 11.47 -9.00
CA TYR A 59 -20.83 12.45 -8.31
C TYR A 59 -22.17 12.69 -9.01
N GLY A 60 -23.27 12.40 -8.28
CA GLY A 60 -24.63 12.53 -8.79
C GLY A 60 -25.16 11.29 -9.51
N HIS A 61 -24.29 10.29 -9.75
CA HIS A 61 -24.66 9.03 -10.44
C HIS A 61 -24.21 7.78 -9.69
N ASP A 62 -23.80 7.89 -8.43
CA ASP A 62 -23.17 6.84 -7.64
C ASP A 62 -23.88 5.49 -7.74
N ARG A 63 -25.19 5.49 -7.54
CA ARG A 63 -25.99 4.25 -7.57
C ARG A 63 -26.01 3.63 -8.96
N GLN A 64 -26.28 4.43 -9.97
CA GLN A 64 -26.37 4.00 -11.37
C GLN A 64 -25.03 3.44 -11.85
N ASP A 65 -23.93 4.14 -11.56
CA ASP A 65 -22.60 3.75 -12.02
C ASP A 65 -22.06 2.52 -11.25
N CYS A 66 -22.35 2.43 -9.93
CA CYS A 66 -22.01 1.23 -9.16
C CYS A 66 -22.78 0.00 -9.63
N ASP A 67 -24.09 0.12 -9.93
CA ASP A 67 -24.85 -0.98 -10.53
C ASP A 67 -24.26 -1.39 -11.88
N PHE A 68 -23.91 -0.42 -12.72
CA PHE A 68 -23.30 -0.68 -14.02
C PHE A 68 -21.94 -1.39 -13.89
N PHE A 69 -21.03 -0.89 -13.04
CA PHE A 69 -19.71 -1.50 -12.86
C PHE A 69 -19.78 -2.89 -12.22
N PHE A 70 -20.53 -3.05 -11.13
CA PHE A 70 -20.42 -4.24 -10.29
C PHE A 70 -21.48 -5.30 -10.57
N ARG A 71 -22.70 -4.92 -10.95
CA ARG A 71 -23.76 -5.88 -11.31
C ARG A 71 -23.75 -6.20 -12.79
N ASP A 72 -23.69 -5.18 -13.64
CA ASP A 72 -23.86 -5.38 -15.07
C ASP A 72 -22.56 -5.82 -15.74
N LEU A 73 -21.42 -5.21 -15.40
CA LEU A 73 -20.11 -5.55 -15.97
C LEU A 73 -19.34 -6.61 -15.15
N GLY A 74 -19.57 -6.69 -13.83
CA GLY A 74 -18.97 -7.70 -12.96
C GLY A 74 -17.59 -7.35 -12.42
N PHE A 75 -17.19 -6.09 -12.38
CA PHE A 75 -15.93 -5.68 -11.75
C PHE A 75 -15.92 -6.03 -10.25
N ASP A 76 -14.72 -6.28 -9.70
CA ASP A 76 -14.50 -6.71 -8.31
C ASP A 76 -13.80 -5.64 -7.47
N PHE A 77 -13.23 -4.63 -8.11
CA PHE A 77 -12.42 -3.59 -7.47
C PHE A 77 -12.63 -2.24 -8.15
N ILE A 78 -12.58 -1.18 -7.36
CA ILE A 78 -12.54 0.19 -7.88
C ILE A 78 -11.50 1.03 -7.15
N LYS A 79 -10.66 1.75 -7.90
CA LYS A 79 -9.88 2.89 -7.41
C LYS A 79 -10.69 4.15 -7.65
N VAL A 80 -10.90 4.95 -6.61
CA VAL A 80 -11.64 6.21 -6.68
C VAL A 80 -10.71 7.36 -6.35
N ASP A 81 -10.41 8.18 -7.34
CA ASP A 81 -9.66 9.42 -7.20
C ASP A 81 -10.52 10.57 -6.65
N TYR A 82 -9.90 11.71 -6.39
CA TYR A 82 -10.56 12.89 -5.80
C TYR A 82 -10.26 14.18 -6.56
N CYS A 83 -9.89 14.10 -7.84
CA CYS A 83 -9.55 15.26 -8.66
C CYS A 83 -10.73 16.20 -8.81
N GLY A 84 -11.91 15.67 -9.12
CA GLY A 84 -13.14 16.44 -9.27
C GLY A 84 -13.87 16.78 -7.97
N GLY A 85 -13.41 16.25 -6.82
CA GLY A 85 -14.00 16.48 -5.49
C GLY A 85 -13.47 17.73 -4.77
N LYS A 86 -12.40 18.34 -5.26
CA LYS A 86 -11.76 19.53 -4.70
C LYS A 86 -11.68 20.66 -5.72
N PRO A 87 -11.63 21.94 -5.27
CA PRO A 87 -11.48 23.09 -6.18
C PRO A 87 -10.19 22.98 -7.02
N HIS A 88 -10.33 23.27 -8.32
CA HIS A 88 -9.21 23.34 -9.26
C HIS A 88 -9.39 24.53 -10.22
N PRO A 89 -8.31 25.27 -10.57
CA PRO A 89 -8.41 26.46 -11.44
C PRO A 89 -8.93 26.19 -12.85
N GLN A 90 -8.83 24.98 -13.34
CA GLN A 90 -9.09 24.60 -14.73
C GLN A 90 -10.33 23.72 -14.91
N GLY A 91 -11.30 23.75 -14.02
CA GLY A 91 -12.43 22.86 -14.22
C GLY A 91 -13.65 23.16 -13.37
N ASP A 92 -14.79 22.58 -13.78
CA ASP A 92 -15.98 22.47 -12.94
C ASP A 92 -15.69 21.49 -11.81
N THR A 93 -15.21 22.03 -10.70
CA THR A 93 -14.82 21.28 -9.52
C THR A 93 -15.76 21.57 -8.37
N LEU A 94 -15.97 20.56 -7.55
CA LEU A 94 -16.80 20.61 -6.37
C LEU A 94 -15.91 20.89 -5.15
N LEU A 95 -16.53 21.36 -4.07
CA LEU A 95 -15.90 21.40 -2.75
C LEU A 95 -16.66 20.40 -1.88
N LEU A 96 -16.18 19.15 -1.86
CA LEU A 96 -16.82 18.05 -1.13
C LEU A 96 -16.08 17.78 0.18
N ASP A 97 -16.80 17.29 1.19
CA ASP A 97 -16.20 16.64 2.34
C ASP A 97 -15.73 15.24 1.95
N GLU A 98 -14.46 14.95 2.14
CA GLU A 98 -13.85 13.69 1.70
C GLU A 98 -14.47 12.48 2.38
N ARG A 99 -14.65 12.53 3.69
CA ARG A 99 -15.16 11.41 4.49
C ARG A 99 -16.62 11.11 4.09
N GLU A 100 -17.44 12.14 3.99
CA GLU A 100 -18.84 12.01 3.59
C GLU A 100 -18.93 11.46 2.18
N ARG A 101 -18.14 12.01 1.25
CA ARG A 101 -18.16 11.62 -0.15
C ARG A 101 -17.76 10.15 -0.38
N TYR A 102 -16.67 9.71 0.22
CA TYR A 102 -16.27 8.30 0.12
C TYR A 102 -17.25 7.36 0.84
N ALA A 103 -17.90 7.81 1.92
CA ALA A 103 -18.95 7.02 2.58
C ALA A 103 -20.21 6.87 1.69
N GLU A 104 -20.59 7.89 0.91
CA GLU A 104 -21.68 7.81 -0.08
C GLU A 104 -21.37 6.77 -1.16
N ILE A 105 -20.14 6.80 -1.70
CA ILE A 105 -19.69 5.82 -2.70
C ILE A 105 -19.69 4.40 -2.11
N ALA A 106 -19.15 4.21 -0.91
CA ALA A 106 -19.17 2.91 -0.24
C ALA A 106 -20.59 2.40 -0.02
N ARG A 107 -21.52 3.28 0.33
CA ARG A 107 -22.96 2.94 0.44
C ARG A 107 -23.54 2.53 -0.93
N ALA A 108 -23.22 3.26 -1.99
CA ALA A 108 -23.69 2.90 -3.34
C ALA A 108 -23.17 1.52 -3.78
N ILE A 109 -21.89 1.21 -3.49
CA ILE A 109 -21.31 -0.13 -3.72
C ILE A 109 -22.09 -1.19 -2.91
N SER A 110 -22.29 -0.99 -1.61
CA SER A 110 -23.02 -1.93 -0.75
C SER A 110 -24.44 -2.21 -1.26
N LEU A 111 -25.14 -1.18 -1.75
CA LEU A 111 -26.49 -1.32 -2.29
C LEU A 111 -26.54 -2.18 -3.57
N THR A 112 -25.43 -2.42 -4.26
CA THR A 112 -25.40 -3.36 -5.40
C THR A 112 -25.61 -4.82 -4.99
N GLY A 113 -25.44 -5.14 -3.70
CA GLY A 113 -25.48 -6.51 -3.18
C GLY A 113 -24.19 -7.30 -3.41
N ARG A 114 -23.13 -6.65 -3.95
CA ARG A 114 -21.80 -7.24 -4.19
C ARG A 114 -20.90 -6.97 -2.99
N GLU A 115 -20.90 -7.85 -1.99
CA GLU A 115 -20.08 -7.74 -0.77
C GLU A 115 -18.59 -7.98 -1.00
N ASP A 116 -18.24 -8.59 -2.12
CA ASP A 116 -16.87 -8.91 -2.52
C ASP A 116 -16.12 -7.76 -3.19
N VAL A 117 -16.80 -6.68 -3.57
CA VAL A 117 -16.17 -5.51 -4.18
C VAL A 117 -15.25 -4.80 -3.19
N ARG A 118 -14.05 -4.47 -3.63
CA ARG A 118 -13.06 -3.75 -2.85
C ARG A 118 -12.84 -2.34 -3.41
N MET A 119 -12.86 -1.33 -2.53
CA MET A 119 -12.59 0.06 -2.89
C MET A 119 -11.20 0.48 -2.41
N ASN A 120 -10.47 1.22 -3.27
CA ASN A 120 -9.28 1.96 -2.94
C ASN A 120 -9.59 3.46 -2.95
N ILE A 121 -9.27 4.15 -1.87
CA ILE A 121 -9.36 5.61 -1.75
C ILE A 121 -8.08 6.23 -2.26
N CYS A 122 -8.17 7.18 -3.20
CA CYS A 122 -7.01 7.90 -3.70
C CYS A 122 -7.18 9.42 -3.58
N ARG A 123 -6.59 9.99 -2.53
CA ARG A 123 -6.59 11.43 -2.27
C ARG A 123 -5.20 12.00 -2.03
N TRP A 124 -4.16 11.22 -2.37
CA TRP A 124 -2.75 11.61 -2.32
C TRP A 124 -2.18 11.95 -0.95
N ASN A 125 -2.83 11.49 0.10
CA ASN A 125 -2.42 11.65 1.50
C ASN A 125 -3.14 10.60 2.35
N PHE A 126 -2.64 10.33 3.57
CA PHE A 126 -3.35 9.45 4.50
C PHE A 126 -4.74 10.03 4.84
N PRO A 127 -5.83 9.31 4.55
CA PRO A 127 -7.18 9.88 4.65
C PRO A 127 -7.69 9.99 6.09
N GLY A 128 -7.15 9.19 7.01
CA GLY A 128 -7.60 9.16 8.40
C GLY A 128 -8.12 7.80 8.85
N THR A 129 -8.44 7.69 10.14
CA THR A 129 -8.92 6.45 10.80
C THR A 129 -10.25 5.94 10.26
N TRP A 130 -11.03 6.80 9.60
CA TRP A 130 -12.32 6.45 9.04
C TRP A 130 -12.20 5.54 7.80
N ALA A 131 -11.08 5.59 7.08
CA ALA A 131 -10.93 4.91 5.81
C ALA A 131 -11.07 3.38 5.91
N SER A 132 -10.55 2.76 6.96
CA SER A 132 -10.65 1.31 7.20
C SER A 132 -12.08 0.81 7.43
N LYS A 133 -13.03 1.72 7.69
CA LYS A 133 -14.45 1.35 7.87
C LYS A 133 -15.18 1.19 6.54
N ILE A 134 -14.64 1.72 5.45
CA ILE A 134 -15.34 1.82 4.16
C ILE A 134 -14.52 1.37 2.96
N ALA A 135 -13.20 1.22 3.09
CA ALA A 135 -12.32 0.85 1.98
C ALA A 135 -11.32 -0.24 2.37
N ALA A 136 -10.88 -1.02 1.40
CA ALA A 136 -9.87 -2.07 1.58
C ALA A 136 -8.44 -1.52 1.54
N SER A 137 -8.23 -0.40 0.87
CA SER A 137 -6.91 0.26 0.82
C SER A 137 -7.07 1.76 0.55
N TRP A 138 -6.01 2.51 0.83
CA TRP A 138 -5.98 3.95 0.60
C TRP A 138 -4.56 4.42 0.31
N ARG A 139 -4.42 5.29 -0.68
CA ARG A 139 -3.18 5.99 -0.99
C ARG A 139 -2.77 6.87 0.19
N ILE A 140 -1.48 6.81 0.55
CA ILE A 140 -0.93 7.56 1.68
C ILE A 140 -0.07 8.75 1.27
N SER A 141 0.19 8.91 -0.01
CA SER A 141 1.15 9.86 -0.57
C SER A 141 0.69 10.44 -1.92
N PRO A 142 1.29 11.53 -2.39
CA PRO A 142 1.25 11.93 -3.80
C PRO A 142 1.70 10.80 -4.73
N ASP A 143 1.44 10.96 -6.04
CA ASP A 143 1.79 9.96 -7.05
C ASP A 143 3.29 9.71 -7.10
N ILE A 144 3.64 8.43 -7.16
CA ILE A 144 5.02 7.98 -7.27
C ILE A 144 5.62 8.37 -8.63
N ARG A 145 6.93 8.60 -8.63
CA ARG A 145 7.72 8.85 -9.84
C ARG A 145 8.89 7.87 -9.90
N PRO A 146 9.36 7.48 -11.11
CA PRO A 146 10.48 6.53 -11.27
C PRO A 146 11.84 7.19 -10.93
N ARG A 147 12.00 7.59 -9.68
CA ARG A 147 13.21 8.21 -9.13
C ARG A 147 13.31 7.97 -7.63
N TRP A 148 14.53 7.83 -7.15
CA TRP A 148 14.81 7.52 -5.75
C TRP A 148 14.16 8.46 -4.74
N SER A 149 14.27 9.78 -4.98
CA SER A 149 13.68 10.77 -4.06
C SER A 149 12.18 10.54 -3.84
N SER A 150 11.43 10.16 -4.88
CA SER A 150 10.00 9.89 -4.76
C SER A 150 9.73 8.60 -3.96
N VAL A 151 10.52 7.56 -4.18
CA VAL A 151 10.42 6.30 -3.42
C VAL A 151 10.75 6.54 -1.94
N LYS A 152 11.85 7.27 -1.66
CA LYS A 152 12.26 7.67 -0.31
C LYS A 152 11.15 8.42 0.41
N ASP A 153 10.59 9.47 -0.21
CA ASP A 153 9.53 10.30 0.36
C ASP A 153 8.30 9.47 0.75
N ILE A 154 7.91 8.50 -0.10
CA ILE A 154 6.76 7.62 0.16
C ILE A 154 7.07 6.63 1.29
N ILE A 155 8.28 6.07 1.33
CA ILE A 155 8.70 5.22 2.45
C ILE A 155 8.58 5.99 3.76
N GLU A 156 9.13 7.20 3.84
CA GLU A 156 9.11 8.03 5.04
C GLU A 156 7.69 8.36 5.50
N GLN A 157 6.77 8.61 4.57
CA GLN A 157 5.35 8.85 4.89
C GLN A 157 4.64 7.62 5.47
N ASN A 158 5.09 6.41 5.15
CA ASN A 158 4.43 5.17 5.60
C ASN A 158 5.03 4.56 6.89
N LEU A 159 6.22 4.98 7.32
CA LEU A 159 6.98 4.34 8.41
C LEU A 159 6.16 4.11 9.69
N TYR A 160 5.28 5.05 10.04
CA TYR A 160 4.53 5.06 11.30
C TYR A 160 3.03 4.82 11.14
N LEU A 161 2.61 4.27 9.99
CA LEU A 161 1.20 3.95 9.71
C LEU A 161 0.85 2.47 9.95
N SER A 162 1.72 1.70 10.61
CA SER A 162 1.56 0.25 10.78
C SER A 162 0.27 -0.15 11.50
N ALA A 163 -0.20 0.66 12.44
CA ALA A 163 -1.43 0.40 13.18
C ALA A 163 -2.70 0.37 12.30
N TYR A 164 -2.66 0.98 11.12
CA TYR A 164 -3.80 1.07 10.21
C TYR A 164 -3.84 -0.02 9.14
N CYS A 165 -2.76 -0.80 8.99
CA CYS A 165 -2.66 -1.91 8.06
C CYS A 165 -2.87 -3.24 8.79
N ARG A 166 -4.11 -3.73 8.81
CA ARG A 166 -4.52 -4.98 9.46
C ARG A 166 -5.89 -5.43 8.96
N ASP A 167 -6.24 -6.67 9.21
CA ASP A 167 -7.57 -7.23 8.96
C ASP A 167 -8.05 -7.09 7.50
N GLY A 168 -7.11 -7.12 6.54
CA GLY A 168 -7.42 -6.95 5.10
C GLY A 168 -7.54 -5.48 4.65
N HIS A 169 -7.05 -4.55 5.47
CA HIS A 169 -6.97 -3.12 5.14
C HIS A 169 -5.51 -2.69 4.99
N TYR A 170 -5.19 -1.91 3.93
CA TYR A 170 -3.81 -1.65 3.53
C TYR A 170 -3.53 -0.17 3.27
N ASN A 171 -2.37 0.28 3.77
CA ASN A 171 -1.75 1.52 3.34
C ASN A 171 -1.17 1.31 1.93
N ASP A 172 -1.66 2.06 0.96
CA ASP A 172 -1.23 1.97 -0.43
C ASP A 172 -0.14 3.00 -0.70
N MET A 173 1.07 2.52 -0.90
CA MET A 173 2.27 3.32 -1.21
C MET A 173 2.39 3.63 -2.72
N ASP A 174 1.33 3.40 -3.49
CA ASP A 174 1.28 3.50 -4.94
C ASP A 174 1.95 2.33 -5.68
N MET A 175 1.88 2.37 -7.02
CA MET A 175 2.40 1.33 -7.89
C MET A 175 3.93 1.17 -7.80
N LEU A 176 4.42 0.06 -8.35
CA LEU A 176 5.83 -0.23 -8.43
C LEU A 176 6.46 0.45 -9.66
N GLU A 177 7.46 1.29 -9.43
CA GLU A 177 8.29 1.91 -10.45
C GLU A 177 9.55 1.10 -10.78
N VAL A 178 9.61 -0.14 -10.31
CA VAL A 178 10.73 -1.09 -10.51
C VAL A 178 10.99 -1.33 -11.99
N GLY A 179 12.25 -1.21 -12.41
CA GLY A 179 12.67 -1.36 -13.80
C GLY A 179 12.42 -0.15 -14.70
N ARG A 180 12.10 1.02 -14.11
CA ARG A 180 11.81 2.26 -14.84
C ARG A 180 12.91 3.31 -14.75
N GLY A 181 14.15 2.89 -14.52
CA GLY A 181 15.32 3.78 -14.64
C GLY A 181 16.07 4.07 -13.33
N MET A 182 15.63 3.54 -12.20
CA MET A 182 16.38 3.54 -10.96
C MET A 182 17.51 2.51 -11.02
N SER A 183 18.47 2.58 -10.08
CA SER A 183 19.50 1.56 -9.93
C SER A 183 18.92 0.22 -9.41
N GLU A 184 19.67 -0.86 -9.56
CA GLU A 184 19.25 -2.19 -9.06
C GLU A 184 19.04 -2.21 -7.54
N GLU A 185 19.85 -1.47 -6.78
CA GLU A 185 19.69 -1.36 -5.32
C GLU A 185 18.44 -0.55 -4.94
N GLU A 186 18.14 0.52 -5.67
CA GLU A 186 16.94 1.32 -5.45
C GLU A 186 15.67 0.53 -5.83
N ASP A 187 15.69 -0.17 -6.97
CA ASP A 187 14.62 -1.08 -7.39
C ASP A 187 14.38 -2.18 -6.34
N HIS A 188 15.47 -2.78 -5.83
CA HIS A 188 15.37 -3.79 -4.77
C HIS A 188 14.80 -3.21 -3.48
N THR A 189 15.26 -2.03 -3.06
CA THR A 189 14.74 -1.35 -1.87
C THR A 189 13.27 -1.00 -2.03
N HIS A 190 12.87 -0.46 -3.16
CA HIS A 190 11.49 -0.17 -3.49
C HIS A 190 10.61 -1.41 -3.33
N PHE A 191 10.93 -2.50 -4.00
CA PHE A 191 10.15 -3.74 -3.94
C PHE A 191 10.14 -4.37 -2.53
N ALA A 192 11.32 -4.47 -1.89
CA ALA A 192 11.45 -5.07 -0.57
C ALA A 192 10.66 -4.30 0.51
N VAL A 193 10.71 -2.96 0.48
CA VAL A 193 9.96 -2.14 1.45
C VAL A 193 8.46 -2.24 1.19
N TRP A 194 7.97 -2.20 -0.06
CA TRP A 194 6.54 -2.46 -0.36
C TRP A 194 6.10 -3.82 0.18
N CYS A 195 6.94 -4.86 0.05
CA CYS A 195 6.65 -6.17 0.62
C CYS A 195 6.62 -6.15 2.16
N MET A 196 7.56 -5.50 2.82
CA MET A 196 7.57 -5.34 4.28
C MET A 196 6.35 -4.59 4.78
N MET A 197 5.92 -3.57 4.06
CA MET A 197 4.80 -2.70 4.42
C MET A 197 3.42 -3.30 4.07
N SER A 198 3.34 -4.48 3.47
CA SER A 198 2.08 -5.06 2.94
C SER A 198 1.32 -4.11 2.01
N SER A 199 2.03 -3.22 1.33
CA SER A 199 1.43 -2.36 0.32
C SER A 199 0.96 -3.17 -0.89
N PRO A 200 -0.12 -2.78 -1.58
CA PRO A 200 -0.49 -3.39 -2.85
C PRO A 200 0.69 -3.41 -3.83
N LEU A 201 0.93 -4.54 -4.48
CA LEU A 201 2.01 -4.71 -5.46
C LEU A 201 1.44 -4.53 -6.89
N LEU A 202 1.29 -3.29 -7.32
CA LEU A 202 0.76 -2.93 -8.63
C LEU A 202 1.93 -2.66 -9.59
N ILE A 203 2.09 -3.48 -10.63
CA ILE A 203 3.19 -3.36 -11.58
C ILE A 203 2.97 -2.14 -12.49
N GLY A 204 3.94 -1.21 -12.51
CA GLY A 204 3.91 0.01 -13.33
C GLY A 204 4.81 -0.05 -14.57
N CYS A 205 5.63 -1.09 -14.75
CA CYS A 205 6.49 -1.25 -15.92
C CYS A 205 5.81 -1.99 -17.08
N ASP A 206 6.32 -1.80 -18.30
CA ASP A 206 5.89 -2.54 -19.50
C ASP A 206 6.45 -3.96 -19.46
N LEU A 207 5.60 -4.94 -19.15
CA LEU A 207 5.99 -6.35 -19.06
C LEU A 207 6.47 -6.93 -20.37
N THR A 208 6.17 -6.32 -21.52
CA THR A 208 6.64 -6.78 -22.83
C THR A 208 8.10 -6.43 -23.10
N LYS A 209 8.65 -5.49 -22.31
CA LYS A 209 10.03 -4.97 -22.41
C LYS A 209 10.84 -5.15 -21.12
N ILE A 210 10.31 -5.94 -20.19
CA ILE A 210 10.95 -6.14 -18.89
C ILE A 210 12.28 -6.87 -19.01
N LYS A 211 13.28 -6.38 -18.27
CA LYS A 211 14.60 -7.04 -18.20
C LYS A 211 14.54 -8.29 -17.32
N PRO A 212 15.35 -9.31 -17.59
CA PRO A 212 15.37 -10.55 -16.79
C PRO A 212 15.63 -10.32 -15.29
N GLU A 213 16.51 -9.38 -14.92
CA GLU A 213 16.81 -9.02 -13.53
C GLU A 213 15.61 -8.38 -12.85
N THR A 214 14.92 -7.47 -13.52
CA THR A 214 13.67 -6.86 -13.04
C THR A 214 12.58 -7.91 -12.85
N LEU A 215 12.42 -8.82 -13.80
CA LEU A 215 11.44 -9.92 -13.67
C LEU A 215 11.78 -10.83 -12.49
N ARG A 216 13.07 -11.17 -12.29
CA ARG A 216 13.49 -11.97 -11.12
C ARG A 216 13.15 -11.28 -9.79
N LEU A 217 13.33 -9.97 -9.71
CA LEU A 217 12.98 -9.20 -8.53
C LEU A 217 11.47 -9.19 -8.30
N LEU A 218 10.67 -8.82 -9.29
CA LEU A 218 9.21 -8.77 -9.21
C LEU A 218 8.56 -10.14 -8.96
N THR A 219 9.26 -11.23 -9.24
CA THR A 219 8.81 -12.61 -8.98
C THR A 219 9.51 -13.27 -7.79
N ASP A 220 10.21 -12.51 -6.94
CA ASP A 220 10.88 -13.05 -5.75
C ASP A 220 9.84 -13.59 -4.76
N LYS A 221 9.73 -14.93 -4.74
CA LYS A 221 8.74 -15.64 -3.92
C LYS A 221 8.93 -15.40 -2.41
N GLN A 222 10.14 -15.09 -1.95
CA GLN A 222 10.42 -14.88 -0.54
C GLN A 222 9.93 -13.50 -0.09
N LEU A 223 10.16 -12.47 -0.89
CA LEU A 223 9.65 -11.11 -0.63
C LEU A 223 8.12 -11.07 -0.80
N ILE A 224 7.60 -11.69 -1.85
CA ILE A 224 6.14 -11.79 -2.06
C ILE A 224 5.46 -12.52 -0.88
N ALA A 225 6.07 -13.59 -0.35
CA ALA A 225 5.51 -14.29 0.82
C ALA A 225 5.47 -13.43 2.09
N ILE A 226 6.36 -12.43 2.24
CA ILE A 226 6.28 -11.43 3.31
C ILE A 226 5.11 -10.48 3.07
N ASN A 227 4.91 -10.02 1.85
CA ASN A 227 3.76 -9.17 1.50
C ASN A 227 2.44 -9.89 1.71
N GLN A 228 2.35 -11.14 1.27
CA GLN A 228 1.14 -11.99 1.31
C GLN A 228 0.97 -12.76 2.62
N ASP A 229 1.67 -12.38 3.70
CA ASP A 229 1.54 -13.07 4.98
C ASP A 229 0.10 -12.96 5.52
N PRO A 230 -0.50 -14.07 6.01
CA PRO A 230 -1.90 -14.12 6.40
C PRO A 230 -2.29 -13.25 7.60
N LEU A 231 -1.32 -12.66 8.30
CA LEU A 231 -1.61 -11.66 9.35
C LEU A 231 -1.99 -10.29 8.77
N HIS A 232 -1.69 -10.04 7.50
CA HIS A 232 -1.97 -8.76 6.84
C HIS A 232 -1.40 -7.52 7.56
N LEU A 233 -0.29 -7.69 8.29
CA LEU A 233 0.33 -6.61 9.06
C LEU A 233 1.37 -5.87 8.24
N GLN A 234 1.49 -4.58 8.47
CA GLN A 234 2.61 -3.76 8.02
C GLN A 234 3.78 -3.90 9.01
N ALA A 235 5.02 -3.81 8.51
CA ALA A 235 6.19 -3.69 9.36
C ALA A 235 6.15 -2.37 10.17
N TYR A 236 6.67 -2.41 11.38
CA TYR A 236 6.88 -1.24 12.23
C TYR A 236 8.36 -0.89 12.36
N VAL A 237 8.67 0.35 12.72
CA VAL A 237 10.04 0.81 12.98
C VAL A 237 10.48 0.33 14.35
N ALA A 238 11.43 -0.61 14.40
CA ALA A 238 12.03 -1.09 15.65
C ALA A 238 13.25 -0.26 16.08
N ARG A 239 13.94 0.39 15.13
CA ARG A 239 15.06 1.28 15.37
C ARG A 239 15.22 2.27 14.24
N ARG A 240 15.54 3.52 14.58
CA ARG A 240 15.96 4.57 13.66
C ARG A 240 17.36 5.07 14.02
N GLN A 241 18.18 5.38 13.00
CA GLN A 241 19.48 6.01 13.12
C GLN A 241 19.69 6.93 11.91
N GLY A 242 19.42 8.23 12.08
CA GLY A 242 19.36 9.16 10.94
C GLY A 242 18.28 8.73 9.93
N ASP A 243 18.70 8.57 8.67
CA ASP A 243 17.87 8.07 7.55
C ASP A 243 17.95 6.54 7.39
N CYS A 244 18.37 5.82 8.42
CA CYS A 244 18.44 4.38 8.44
C CYS A 244 17.42 3.80 9.41
N TYR A 245 16.78 2.71 9.00
CA TYR A 245 15.68 2.10 9.75
C TYR A 245 15.84 0.57 9.86
N VAL A 246 15.47 0.02 11.00
CA VAL A 246 15.21 -1.41 11.12
C VAL A 246 13.72 -1.59 11.22
N LEU A 247 13.15 -2.21 10.20
CA LEU A 247 11.73 -2.54 10.11
C LEU A 247 11.53 -3.99 10.56
N VAL A 248 10.49 -4.23 11.36
CA VAL A 248 10.15 -5.57 11.87
C VAL A 248 8.68 -5.87 11.59
N LYS A 249 8.40 -7.08 11.14
CA LYS A 249 7.05 -7.56 10.85
C LYS A 249 6.85 -8.96 11.42
N ASP A 250 5.76 -9.16 12.13
CA ASP A 250 5.32 -10.50 12.53
C ASP A 250 4.93 -11.32 11.29
N LEU A 251 5.26 -12.60 11.31
CA LEU A 251 4.92 -13.53 10.24
C LEU A 251 4.18 -14.74 10.78
N LYS A 252 3.16 -15.18 10.06
CA LYS A 252 2.37 -16.42 10.28
C LYS A 252 1.54 -16.44 11.56
N GLN A 253 2.02 -15.85 12.63
CA GLN A 253 1.34 -15.81 13.92
C GLN A 253 1.71 -14.51 14.64
N LEU A 254 0.71 -13.75 15.07
CA LEU A 254 0.90 -12.54 15.86
C LEU A 254 1.70 -12.87 17.13
N HIS A 255 2.75 -12.12 17.38
CA HIS A 255 3.72 -12.37 18.43
C HIS A 255 4.31 -13.79 18.42
N GLY A 256 4.40 -14.43 17.24
CA GLY A 256 4.99 -15.76 17.04
C GLY A 256 6.51 -15.77 17.19
N LYS A 257 7.13 -16.85 16.70
CA LYS A 257 8.58 -17.10 16.79
C LYS A 257 9.34 -16.67 15.53
N GLU A 258 8.67 -16.15 14.54
CA GLU A 258 9.22 -15.78 13.23
C GLU A 258 8.93 -14.30 12.92
N ARG A 259 9.95 -13.58 12.43
CA ARG A 259 9.87 -12.17 12.03
C ARG A 259 10.52 -11.98 10.67
N ALA A 260 9.95 -11.09 9.85
CA ALA A 260 10.74 -10.42 8.83
C ALA A 260 11.43 -9.20 9.45
N VAL A 261 12.69 -9.02 9.12
CA VAL A 261 13.52 -7.90 9.59
C VAL A 261 14.19 -7.28 8.38
N ALA A 262 13.99 -5.98 8.14
CA ALA A 262 14.64 -5.25 7.07
C ALA A 262 15.51 -4.13 7.64
N PHE A 263 16.77 -4.11 7.23
CA PHE A 263 17.68 -2.97 7.43
C PHE A 263 17.59 -2.11 6.18
N VAL A 264 17.11 -0.90 6.32
CA VAL A 264 16.86 0.04 5.22
C VAL A 264 17.75 1.24 5.39
N ASN A 265 18.53 1.56 4.37
CA ASN A 265 19.37 2.75 4.31
C ASN A 265 18.81 3.70 3.23
N LEU A 266 18.22 4.80 3.66
CA LEU A 266 17.70 5.85 2.76
C LEU A 266 18.69 6.99 2.55
N SER A 267 19.92 6.90 3.12
CA SER A 267 20.97 7.91 2.93
C SER A 267 21.87 7.61 1.73
N ASP A 268 22.61 8.62 1.29
CA ASP A 268 23.51 8.57 0.14
C ASP A 268 24.88 7.92 0.45
N GLU A 269 25.08 7.40 1.67
CA GLU A 269 26.34 6.77 2.10
C GLU A 269 26.08 5.38 2.67
N GLU A 270 27.11 4.51 2.62
CA GLU A 270 27.07 3.23 3.31
C GLU A 270 26.94 3.43 4.82
N GLN A 271 26.07 2.68 5.46
CA GLN A 271 25.81 2.76 6.89
C GLN A 271 25.89 1.39 7.56
N THR A 272 26.24 1.39 8.84
CA THR A 272 26.22 0.18 9.67
C THR A 272 25.22 0.35 10.80
N MET A 273 24.27 -0.57 10.87
CA MET A 273 23.26 -0.60 11.92
C MET A 273 23.39 -1.85 12.78
N THR A 274 23.16 -1.69 14.08
CA THR A 274 23.10 -2.79 15.04
C THR A 274 21.75 -2.83 15.71
N ILE A 275 21.13 -4.00 15.81
CA ILE A 275 19.89 -4.22 16.55
C ILE A 275 20.10 -5.25 17.66
N ASP A 276 19.45 -5.01 18.81
CA ASP A 276 19.35 -6.01 19.89
C ASP A 276 18.16 -6.95 19.56
N ASN A 277 18.37 -8.25 19.72
CA ASN A 277 17.33 -9.26 19.50
C ASN A 277 16.05 -9.01 20.33
N ARG A 278 16.16 -8.28 21.45
CA ARG A 278 15.01 -7.87 22.27
C ARG A 278 14.07 -6.92 21.54
N LEU A 279 14.60 -6.08 20.62
CA LEU A 279 13.78 -5.23 19.75
C LEU A 279 13.02 -6.04 18.70
N LEU A 280 13.41 -7.29 18.48
CA LEU A 280 12.67 -8.26 17.66
C LEU A 280 11.66 -9.08 18.47
N ASP A 281 11.50 -8.81 19.75
CA ASP A 281 10.76 -9.64 20.72
C ASP A 281 11.23 -11.11 20.75
N LEU A 282 12.51 -11.33 20.48
CA LEU A 282 13.14 -12.65 20.42
C LEU A 282 14.26 -12.79 21.47
N GLY A 283 14.46 -13.99 21.95
CA GLY A 283 15.51 -14.30 22.94
C GLY A 283 16.91 -14.29 22.34
N SER A 284 17.91 -14.57 23.16
CA SER A 284 19.33 -14.43 22.83
C SER A 284 19.88 -15.30 21.70
N LYS A 285 19.18 -16.42 21.38
CA LYS A 285 19.59 -17.36 20.32
C LYS A 285 18.69 -17.20 19.11
N VAL A 286 18.94 -16.15 18.31
CA VAL A 286 18.17 -15.88 17.09
C VAL A 286 18.90 -16.48 15.91
N ARG A 287 18.18 -17.23 15.08
CA ARG A 287 18.63 -17.70 13.78
C ARG A 287 18.13 -16.75 12.70
N LEU A 288 19.05 -16.31 11.85
CA LEU A 288 18.81 -15.37 10.77
C LEU A 288 19.06 -16.02 9.42
N LYS A 289 18.23 -15.72 8.43
CA LYS A 289 18.45 -16.07 7.03
C LYS A 289 18.27 -14.82 6.19
N LYS A 290 19.32 -14.41 5.46
CA LYS A 290 19.23 -13.32 4.48
C LYS A 290 18.37 -13.77 3.31
N LEU A 291 17.48 -12.90 2.85
CA LEU A 291 16.66 -13.12 1.66
C LEU A 291 17.33 -12.54 0.41
N HIS A 292 16.77 -12.86 -0.73
CA HIS A 292 17.29 -12.46 -2.04
C HIS A 292 18.76 -12.92 -2.27
N ASP A 293 19.10 -14.06 -1.67
CA ASP A 293 20.40 -14.72 -1.79
C ASP A 293 20.16 -16.22 -1.98
N SER A 294 20.36 -16.71 -3.18
CA SER A 294 20.02 -18.09 -3.59
C SER A 294 20.77 -19.17 -2.80
N GLY A 295 21.88 -18.86 -2.17
CA GLY A 295 22.68 -19.75 -1.34
C GLY A 295 22.47 -19.59 0.17
N SER A 296 21.68 -18.63 0.60
CA SER A 296 21.58 -18.26 2.01
C SER A 296 20.95 -19.35 2.87
N LYS A 297 21.65 -19.75 3.93
CA LYS A 297 21.20 -20.66 4.98
C LYS A 297 20.95 -19.89 6.27
N PHE A 298 20.19 -20.52 7.18
CA PHE A 298 20.09 -19.98 8.53
C PHE A 298 21.42 -20.06 9.26
N PHE A 299 21.85 -18.94 9.82
CA PHE A 299 22.97 -18.88 10.77
C PHE A 299 22.47 -18.39 12.13
N THR A 300 23.16 -18.74 13.21
CA THR A 300 22.82 -18.25 14.54
C THR A 300 23.57 -16.98 14.83
N SER A 301 22.88 -15.93 15.29
CA SER A 301 23.56 -14.73 15.79
C SER A 301 24.48 -15.10 16.95
N PRO A 302 25.77 -14.71 16.91
CA PRO A 302 26.73 -15.06 17.96
C PRO A 302 26.44 -14.37 19.29
N SER A 303 25.69 -13.29 19.27
CA SER A 303 25.34 -12.49 20.46
C SER A 303 23.87 -12.07 20.42
N SER A 304 23.42 -11.33 21.43
CA SER A 304 22.10 -10.66 21.41
C SER A 304 22.06 -9.49 20.42
N LEU A 305 23.20 -9.05 19.93
CA LEU A 305 23.32 -7.95 18.95
C LEU A 305 23.55 -8.53 17.55
N PHE A 306 22.84 -7.99 16.58
CA PHE A 306 23.04 -8.26 15.16
C PHE A 306 23.39 -6.97 14.42
N THR A 307 24.52 -6.98 13.70
CA THR A 307 25.02 -5.83 12.94
C THR A 307 24.95 -6.12 11.45
N CYS A 308 24.51 -5.14 10.67
CA CYS A 308 24.41 -5.21 9.23
C CYS A 308 24.97 -3.92 8.61
N THR A 309 25.89 -4.06 7.65
CA THR A 309 26.36 -2.96 6.81
C THR A 309 25.51 -2.92 5.55
N ILE A 310 25.02 -1.72 5.21
CA ILE A 310 24.02 -1.50 4.18
C ILE A 310 24.53 -0.38 3.27
N PRO A 311 24.77 -0.65 1.98
CA PRO A 311 25.13 0.38 1.01
C PRO A 311 24.10 1.52 0.94
N ALA A 312 24.48 2.64 0.33
CA ALA A 312 23.56 3.72 0.03
C ALA A 312 22.32 3.20 -0.71
N HIS A 313 21.13 3.71 -0.38
CA HIS A 313 19.82 3.37 -0.98
C HIS A 313 19.43 1.88 -0.91
N ALA A 314 20.17 1.08 -0.13
CA ALA A 314 19.99 -0.36 -0.11
C ALA A 314 19.07 -0.85 1.02
N THR A 315 18.51 -2.02 0.82
CA THR A 315 17.75 -2.77 1.84
C THR A 315 18.30 -4.19 1.95
N ARG A 316 18.41 -4.70 3.17
CA ARG A 316 18.79 -6.09 3.44
C ARG A 316 17.72 -6.73 4.31
N VAL A 317 17.03 -7.74 3.76
CA VAL A 317 15.91 -8.41 4.42
C VAL A 317 16.35 -9.76 4.97
N PHE A 318 15.89 -10.06 6.18
CA PHE A 318 16.17 -11.32 6.88
C PHE A 318 14.87 -11.93 7.41
N ILE A 319 14.84 -13.27 7.47
CA ILE A 319 13.92 -14.00 8.35
C ILE A 319 14.64 -14.29 9.66
N ALA A 320 14.09 -13.81 10.76
CA ALA A 320 14.58 -14.07 12.11
C ALA A 320 13.68 -15.08 12.82
N LYS A 321 14.29 -16.11 13.44
CA LYS A 321 13.59 -17.16 14.22
C LYS A 321 14.22 -17.30 15.58
N GLY A 322 13.40 -17.28 16.62
CA GLY A 322 13.87 -17.41 17.99
C GLY A 322 12.76 -17.73 18.98
N ARG A 323 13.13 -17.87 20.27
CA ARG A 323 12.16 -17.98 21.34
C ARG A 323 11.52 -16.61 21.57
N ARG A 324 10.18 -16.53 21.50
CA ARG A 324 9.44 -15.30 21.81
C ARG A 324 9.78 -14.78 23.20
N LEU A 325 9.97 -13.47 23.30
CA LEU A 325 9.99 -12.71 24.54
C LEU A 325 8.71 -11.88 24.64
N GLN A 326 8.23 -11.67 25.85
CA GLN A 326 7.14 -10.73 26.08
C GLN A 326 7.66 -9.30 25.86
N ARG A 327 6.97 -8.54 25.02
CA ARG A 327 7.31 -7.12 24.81
C ARG A 327 7.05 -6.34 26.10
N ARG A 328 7.97 -5.46 26.45
CA ARG A 328 7.88 -4.58 27.62
C ARG A 328 7.84 -3.10 27.23
N LEU A 329 8.19 -2.78 25.97
CA LEU A 329 8.20 -1.44 25.44
C LEU A 329 7.30 -1.42 24.21
N TYR A 330 6.43 -0.40 24.14
CA TYR A 330 5.56 -0.14 23.00
C TYR A 330 5.81 1.28 22.55
N GLU A 331 6.12 1.44 21.26
CA GLU A 331 6.24 2.76 20.65
C GLU A 331 4.83 3.32 20.42
N ALA A 332 4.57 4.55 20.86
CA ALA A 332 3.25 5.18 20.74
C ALA A 332 2.79 5.29 19.27
N GLU A 333 3.74 5.46 18.36
CA GLU A 333 3.50 5.56 16.92
C GLU A 333 2.96 4.27 16.29
N THR A 334 3.12 3.14 16.97
CA THR A 334 2.56 1.85 16.52
C THR A 334 1.16 1.59 17.08
N ALA A 335 0.64 2.47 17.95
CA ALA A 335 -0.67 2.32 18.55
C ALA A 335 -1.77 2.69 17.55
N PHE A 336 -2.90 1.97 17.60
CA PHE A 336 -4.09 2.36 16.87
C PHE A 336 -4.74 3.57 17.55
N LEU A 337 -4.95 4.64 16.79
CA LEU A 337 -5.55 5.87 17.28
C LEU A 337 -7.04 5.88 16.92
N THR A 338 -7.90 6.06 17.92
CA THR A 338 -9.35 6.17 17.73
C THR A 338 -9.80 7.60 17.53
N ASP A 339 -9.12 8.55 18.18
CA ASP A 339 -9.42 9.98 18.17
C ASP A 339 -8.14 10.78 17.90
N TYR A 340 -7.64 10.75 16.67
CA TYR A 340 -6.58 11.65 16.29
C TYR A 340 -7.09 12.76 15.39
N GLN A 341 -6.51 13.92 15.50
CA GLN A 341 -6.92 15.08 14.73
C GLN A 341 -6.10 15.25 13.45
N GLU A 342 -4.82 14.93 13.50
CA GLU A 342 -3.93 15.25 12.39
C GLU A 342 -2.67 14.39 12.40
N LEU A 343 -2.19 14.03 11.20
CA LEU A 343 -0.83 13.56 10.95
C LEU A 343 -0.02 14.72 10.38
N LYS A 344 1.04 15.13 11.09
CA LYS A 344 2.02 16.10 10.61
C LYS A 344 3.40 15.48 10.61
N ASN A 345 4.11 15.58 9.47
CA ASN A 345 5.48 15.09 9.35
C ASN A 345 5.66 13.65 9.84
N ASN A 346 4.69 12.77 9.47
CA ASN A 346 4.65 11.36 9.88
C ASN A 346 4.55 11.13 11.41
N GLN A 347 4.08 12.13 12.15
CA GLN A 347 3.76 12.03 13.56
C GLN A 347 2.26 12.14 13.78
N ALA A 348 1.71 11.23 14.57
CA ALA A 348 0.32 11.30 14.98
C ALA A 348 0.19 12.19 16.21
N TYR A 349 -0.66 13.20 16.10
CA TYR A 349 -1.07 14.02 17.26
C TYR A 349 -2.36 13.45 17.82
N MET A 350 -2.29 12.92 19.03
CA MET A 350 -3.39 12.24 19.71
C MET A 350 -4.10 13.14 20.68
N THR A 351 -5.42 13.08 20.69
CA THR A 351 -6.26 13.61 21.78
C THR A 351 -6.51 12.57 22.88
N ALA A 352 -6.46 11.28 22.53
CA ALA A 352 -6.54 10.18 23.48
C ALA A 352 -5.78 8.94 22.98
N ILE A 353 -5.06 8.28 23.86
CA ILE A 353 -4.52 6.95 23.66
C ILE A 353 -5.44 6.00 24.44
N TYR A 354 -6.05 5.05 23.73
CA TYR A 354 -6.67 3.92 24.39
C TYR A 354 -5.65 2.77 24.37
N GLU A 355 -5.21 2.32 25.53
CA GLU A 355 -4.60 1.01 25.63
C GLU A 355 -5.63 0.02 25.08
N GLN A 356 -5.34 -0.57 23.93
CA GLN A 356 -6.05 -1.78 23.56
C GLN A 356 -5.66 -2.80 24.62
N ASP A 357 -6.61 -3.10 25.50
CA ASP A 357 -6.46 -4.18 26.47
C ASP A 357 -5.80 -5.34 25.76
N SER A 358 -4.66 -5.74 26.30
CA SER A 358 -3.91 -6.88 25.87
C SER A 358 -4.86 -8.05 25.66
N LEU A 359 -5.22 -8.30 24.42
CA LEU A 359 -5.74 -9.62 24.08
C LEU A 359 -4.65 -10.63 24.40
N CYS A 360 -4.79 -11.22 25.57
CA CYS A 360 -4.04 -12.37 26.04
C CYS A 360 -4.04 -13.51 25.05
#